data_771c618e5a10241abefdf009e7eeffd8
#
_entry.id   771c618e5a10241abefdf009e7eeffd8
#
_cell.length_a   1.000
_cell.length_b   1.000
_cell.length_c   1.000
_cell.angle_alpha   90.00
_cell.angle_beta   90.00
_cell.angle_gamma   90.00
#
_symmetry.space_group_name_H-M   'P 1'
#
loop_
_entity.id
_entity.type
_entity.pdbx_description
1 polymer ?
#
loop_
_entity_poly.entity_id
_entity_poly.type
_entity_poly.pdbx_seq_one_letter_code
_entity_poly.pdbx_strand_id
1 'polypeptide(L)'
;MNEDNGSRFHPSIESLMKFGLALEKVWPYNEDVYSQKPSPEAYEDAATRKLVKELNVRLSSDAIKSALADGYPVAGSFVLYPSFDDSGGYIPMPTAEEMEESKDPEKQHRHGHHAMTIVGFSDQMKMFLVRNSWGVDWGDKGYCYVPYEYIDNPNLF
;
A
#
# COMPACT_ATOMS: atom_id res chain seq x y z
N MET A 1 -2.78 22.74 15.29
CA MET A 1 -2.86 21.27 15.47
C MET A 1 -2.49 20.67 14.14
N ASN A 2 -1.51 19.81 14.09
CA ASN A 2 -1.23 19.04 12.87
C ASN A 2 -2.31 17.95 12.82
N GLU A 3 -3.23 18.07 11.87
CA GLU A 3 -4.18 17.01 11.58
C GLU A 3 -3.47 15.92 10.79
N ASP A 4 -3.70 14.66 11.13
CA ASP A 4 -3.24 13.54 10.32
C ASP A 4 -4.13 13.43 9.08
N ASN A 5 -3.62 13.92 7.96
CA ASN A 5 -4.29 13.87 6.66
C ASN A 5 -3.72 12.74 5.77
N GLY A 6 -3.07 11.75 6.38
CA GLY A 6 -2.40 10.67 5.68
C GLY A 6 -1.10 11.10 4.99
N SER A 7 -0.61 10.28 4.07
CA SER A 7 0.64 10.52 3.32
C SER A 7 0.46 10.28 1.83
N ARG A 8 1.44 10.73 1.05
CA ARG A 8 1.53 10.49 -0.40
C ARG A 8 2.83 9.78 -0.72
N PHE A 9 2.86 8.97 -1.77
CA PHE A 9 4.05 8.21 -2.15
C PHE A 9 5.28 9.10 -2.37
N HIS A 10 5.16 10.15 -3.17
CA HIS A 10 6.31 10.98 -3.53
C HIS A 10 7.03 11.59 -2.32
N PRO A 11 6.39 12.32 -1.39
CA PRO A 11 7.05 12.82 -0.18
C PRO A 11 7.61 11.71 0.71
N SER A 12 6.95 10.56 0.78
CA SER A 12 7.44 9.42 1.57
C SER A 12 8.71 8.84 0.96
N ILE A 13 8.75 8.68 -0.36
CA ILE A 13 9.94 8.20 -1.09
C ILE A 13 11.09 9.19 -0.96
N GLU A 14 10.85 10.50 -1.12
CA GLU A 14 11.88 11.53 -0.90
C GLU A 14 12.45 11.46 0.53
N SER A 15 11.58 11.23 1.52
CA SER A 15 12.01 11.05 2.91
C SER A 15 12.90 9.82 3.08
N LEU A 16 12.54 8.68 2.48
CA LEU A 16 13.34 7.45 2.50
C LEU A 16 14.69 7.62 1.79
N MET A 17 14.74 8.36 0.68
CA MET A 17 15.98 8.68 -0.01
C MET A 17 16.88 9.62 0.81
N LYS A 18 16.30 10.59 1.49
CA LYS A 18 17.02 11.59 2.26
C LYS A 18 17.50 11.06 3.61
N PHE A 19 16.62 10.44 4.37
CA PHE A 19 16.86 10.06 5.75
C PHE A 19 17.07 8.56 5.94
N GLY A 20 16.45 7.73 5.10
CA GLY A 20 16.43 6.29 5.25
C GLY A 20 15.25 5.79 6.08
N LEU A 21 15.35 4.53 6.55
CA LEU A 21 14.32 3.85 7.33
C LEU A 21 14.94 3.28 8.60
N ALA A 22 14.47 3.74 9.76
CA ALA A 22 14.86 3.17 11.05
C ALA A 22 14.25 1.79 11.25
N LEU A 23 14.96 0.91 11.98
CA LEU A 23 14.39 -0.36 12.40
C LEU A 23 13.26 -0.14 13.40
N GLU A 24 12.25 -0.99 13.36
CA GLU A 24 11.10 -0.98 14.27
C GLU A 24 11.53 -0.99 15.75
N LYS A 25 12.57 -1.75 16.09
CA LYS A 25 13.12 -1.77 17.47
C LYS A 25 13.78 -0.48 17.93
N VAL A 26 14.16 0.41 16.99
CA VAL A 26 14.82 1.71 17.30
C VAL A 26 13.78 2.83 17.33
N TRP A 27 12.82 2.80 16.40
CA TRP A 27 11.71 3.73 16.35
C TRP A 27 10.42 2.96 16.09
N PRO A 28 9.79 2.42 17.15
CA PRO A 28 8.58 1.61 17.03
C PRO A 28 7.41 2.40 16.45
N TYR A 29 6.59 1.73 15.65
CA TYR A 29 5.31 2.28 15.18
C TYR A 29 4.38 2.54 16.38
N ASN A 30 3.91 3.79 16.49
CA ASN A 30 2.96 4.21 17.51
C ASN A 30 2.12 5.37 16.96
N GLU A 31 0.82 5.14 16.84
CA GLU A 31 -0.13 6.13 16.31
C GLU A 31 -0.27 7.36 17.21
N ASP A 32 -0.11 7.22 18.53
CA ASP A 32 -0.25 8.32 19.48
C ASP A 32 0.83 9.40 19.31
N VAL A 33 1.94 9.05 18.67
CA VAL A 33 3.10 9.95 18.51
C VAL A 33 3.42 10.28 17.05
N TYR A 34 2.47 10.12 16.13
CA TYR A 34 2.65 10.34 14.69
C TYR A 34 3.22 11.74 14.35
N SER A 35 2.91 12.75 15.15
CA SER A 35 3.42 14.12 14.97
C SER A 35 4.78 14.36 15.63
N GLN A 36 5.33 13.37 16.35
CA GLN A 36 6.58 13.50 17.05
C GLN A 36 7.77 13.30 16.11
N LYS A 37 8.74 14.20 16.18
CA LYS A 37 9.97 14.06 15.43
C LYS A 37 10.79 12.89 15.98
N PRO A 38 11.31 11.99 15.12
CA PRO A 38 12.18 10.90 15.55
C PRO A 38 13.42 11.37 16.32
N SER A 39 13.95 10.51 17.19
CA SER A 39 15.16 10.78 17.95
C SER A 39 16.40 10.87 17.04
N PRO A 40 17.48 11.53 17.47
CA PRO A 40 18.75 11.51 16.75
C PRO A 40 19.25 10.10 16.46
N GLU A 41 19.13 9.17 17.42
CA GLU A 41 19.49 7.77 17.27
C GLU A 41 18.68 7.09 16.14
N ALA A 42 17.39 7.38 16.04
CA ALA A 42 16.55 6.87 14.95
C ALA A 42 17.02 7.36 13.58
N TYR A 43 17.45 8.63 13.47
CA TYR A 43 18.02 9.16 12.23
C TYR A 43 19.37 8.53 11.89
N GLU A 44 20.24 8.29 12.89
CA GLU A 44 21.53 7.62 12.69
C GLU A 44 21.32 6.17 12.21
N ASP A 45 20.41 5.45 12.84
CA ASP A 45 20.05 4.08 12.41
C ASP A 45 19.44 4.07 11.01
N ALA A 46 18.51 4.99 10.72
CA ALA A 46 17.86 5.11 9.40
C ALA A 46 18.87 5.40 8.28
N ALA A 47 19.89 6.22 8.53
CA ALA A 47 20.90 6.59 7.54
C ALA A 47 21.65 5.39 6.93
N THR A 48 21.65 4.25 7.60
CA THR A 48 22.25 3.01 7.12
C THR A 48 21.39 2.26 6.10
N ARG A 49 20.11 2.66 5.93
CA ARG A 49 19.11 1.99 5.06
C ARG A 49 18.35 2.99 4.20
N LYS A 50 19.10 3.77 3.43
CA LYS A 50 18.52 4.74 2.49
C LYS A 50 18.05 4.05 1.23
N LEU A 51 16.92 4.51 0.70
CA LEU A 51 16.50 4.18 -0.65
C LEU A 51 17.47 4.83 -1.64
N VAL A 52 18.03 4.04 -2.55
CA VAL A 52 19.04 4.51 -3.50
C VAL A 52 18.39 5.08 -4.76
N LYS A 53 17.28 4.48 -5.19
CA LYS A 53 16.60 4.82 -6.44
C LYS A 53 15.11 4.47 -6.37
N GLU A 54 14.32 5.33 -6.94
CA GLU A 54 12.92 5.12 -7.27
C GLU A 54 12.79 4.63 -8.72
N LEU A 55 11.92 3.65 -8.94
CA LEU A 55 11.54 3.19 -10.26
C LEU A 55 10.03 3.29 -10.41
N ASN A 56 9.58 4.00 -11.44
CA ASN A 56 8.16 4.06 -11.78
C ASN A 56 7.80 2.86 -12.66
N VAL A 57 6.83 2.07 -12.20
CA VAL A 57 6.28 0.94 -12.94
C VAL A 57 5.02 1.40 -13.67
N ARG A 58 4.88 1.03 -14.95
CA ARG A 58 3.66 1.32 -15.71
C ARG A 58 2.46 0.65 -15.05
N LEU A 59 1.32 1.34 -15.06
CA LEU A 59 0.05 0.81 -14.57
C LEU A 59 -0.46 -0.30 -15.51
N SER A 60 0.03 -1.50 -15.31
CA SER A 60 -0.47 -2.72 -15.97
C SER A 60 0.03 -3.97 -15.24
N SER A 61 -0.79 -5.00 -15.21
CA SER A 61 -0.44 -6.28 -14.60
C SER A 61 0.85 -6.87 -15.19
N ASP A 62 1.09 -6.76 -16.50
CA ASP A 62 2.30 -7.27 -17.13
C ASP A 62 3.58 -6.52 -16.70
N ALA A 63 3.51 -5.19 -16.58
CA ALA A 63 4.66 -4.41 -16.13
C ALA A 63 4.99 -4.69 -14.66
N ILE A 64 3.97 -4.86 -13.82
CA ILE A 64 4.15 -5.21 -12.40
C ILE A 64 4.72 -6.62 -12.26
N LYS A 65 4.20 -7.61 -13.02
CA LYS A 65 4.78 -8.96 -13.05
C LYS A 65 6.25 -8.95 -13.46
N SER A 66 6.61 -8.14 -14.45
CA SER A 66 8.01 -8.01 -14.87
C SER A 66 8.89 -7.44 -13.75
N ALA A 67 8.45 -6.39 -13.05
CA ALA A 67 9.19 -5.83 -11.92
C ALA A 67 9.37 -6.86 -10.79
N LEU A 68 8.30 -7.63 -10.47
CA LEU A 68 8.37 -8.69 -9.46
C LEU A 68 9.31 -9.83 -9.88
N ALA A 69 9.31 -10.22 -11.14
CA ALA A 69 10.22 -11.24 -11.68
C ALA A 69 11.69 -10.80 -11.61
N ASP A 70 11.95 -9.49 -11.73
CA ASP A 70 13.28 -8.89 -11.53
C ASP A 70 13.63 -8.70 -10.04
N GLY A 71 12.75 -9.12 -9.11
CA GLY A 71 12.99 -9.08 -7.66
C GLY A 71 12.58 -7.77 -6.99
N TYR A 72 11.81 -6.90 -7.64
CA TYR A 72 11.36 -5.62 -7.10
C TYR A 72 9.91 -5.68 -6.65
N PRO A 73 9.61 -5.60 -5.34
CA PRO A 73 8.25 -5.35 -4.85
C PRO A 73 7.73 -4.00 -5.34
N VAL A 74 6.41 -3.92 -5.60
CA VAL A 74 5.79 -2.71 -6.13
C VAL A 74 4.83 -2.12 -5.11
N ALA A 75 5.09 -0.91 -4.64
CA ALA A 75 4.14 -0.16 -3.81
C ALA A 75 3.09 0.51 -4.71
N GLY A 76 1.83 0.39 -4.33
CA GLY A 76 0.71 0.95 -5.08
C GLY A 76 -0.41 1.48 -4.19
N SER A 77 -1.27 2.30 -4.76
CA SER A 77 -2.44 2.88 -4.10
C SER A 77 -3.70 2.20 -4.61
N PHE A 78 -4.37 1.50 -3.74
CA PHE A 78 -5.60 0.77 -4.04
C PHE A 78 -6.81 1.57 -3.58
N VAL A 79 -7.84 1.67 -4.40
CA VAL A 79 -9.13 2.21 -3.98
C VAL A 79 -9.86 1.09 -3.25
N LEU A 80 -10.14 1.28 -1.97
CA LEU A 80 -10.85 0.28 -1.17
C LEU A 80 -12.36 0.50 -1.24
N TYR A 81 -13.09 -0.58 -1.26
CA TYR A 81 -14.55 -0.65 -1.18
C TYR A 81 -14.96 -1.50 0.03
N PRO A 82 -16.20 -1.40 0.53
CA PRO A 82 -16.64 -2.22 1.68
C PRO A 82 -16.42 -3.71 1.49
N SER A 83 -16.59 -4.23 0.28
CA SER A 83 -16.32 -5.63 -0.07
C SER A 83 -14.85 -6.06 0.11
N PHE A 84 -13.92 -5.10 0.18
CA PHE A 84 -12.52 -5.37 0.46
C PHE A 84 -12.31 -5.84 1.90
N ASP A 85 -12.96 -5.18 2.86
CA ASP A 85 -12.77 -5.45 4.29
C ASP A 85 -13.29 -6.84 4.66
N ASP A 86 -14.41 -7.27 4.08
CA ASP A 86 -15.08 -8.54 4.37
C ASP A 86 -14.57 -9.73 3.53
N SER A 87 -13.53 -9.51 2.73
CA SER A 87 -13.07 -10.46 1.70
C SER A 87 -12.37 -11.71 2.22
N GLY A 88 -11.97 -11.73 3.51
CA GLY A 88 -11.13 -12.82 4.05
C GLY A 88 -9.75 -12.94 3.37
N GLY A 89 -9.32 -11.88 2.69
CA GLY A 89 -8.04 -11.83 1.98
C GLY A 89 -8.12 -12.14 0.47
N TYR A 90 -9.26 -12.61 -0.04
CA TYR A 90 -9.50 -12.76 -1.49
C TYR A 90 -10.34 -11.58 -1.98
N ILE A 91 -9.67 -10.57 -2.50
CA ILE A 91 -10.30 -9.30 -2.86
C ILE A 91 -11.19 -9.47 -4.08
N PRO A 92 -12.51 -9.21 -3.99
CA PRO A 92 -13.39 -9.24 -5.14
C PRO A 92 -13.20 -7.98 -6.00
N MET A 93 -13.66 -8.03 -7.24
CA MET A 93 -13.92 -6.80 -7.99
C MET A 93 -15.08 -6.06 -7.32
N PRO A 94 -15.02 -4.72 -7.17
CA PRO A 94 -16.11 -3.97 -6.59
C PRO A 94 -17.39 -4.14 -7.41
N THR A 95 -18.52 -4.17 -6.75
CA THR A 95 -19.82 -4.26 -7.39
C THR A 95 -20.18 -2.98 -8.13
N ALA A 96 -21.12 -3.06 -9.07
CA ALA A 96 -21.62 -1.86 -9.76
C ALA A 96 -22.29 -0.87 -8.78
N GLU A 97 -22.90 -1.38 -7.72
CA GLU A 97 -23.51 -0.57 -6.66
C GLU A 97 -22.45 0.19 -5.85
N GLU A 98 -21.38 -0.49 -5.41
CA GLU A 98 -20.26 0.14 -4.71
C GLU A 98 -19.59 1.22 -5.57
N MET A 99 -19.38 0.95 -6.86
CA MET A 99 -18.81 1.92 -7.79
C MET A 99 -19.73 3.12 -8.04
N GLU A 100 -21.06 2.93 -8.03
CA GLU A 100 -22.00 4.04 -8.15
C GLU A 100 -22.07 4.85 -6.85
N GLU A 101 -22.10 4.18 -5.69
CA GLU A 101 -22.09 4.86 -4.38
C GLU A 101 -20.82 5.68 -4.15
N SER A 102 -19.68 5.27 -4.72
CA SER A 102 -18.43 6.03 -4.58
C SER A 102 -18.45 7.41 -5.25
N LYS A 103 -19.41 7.65 -6.14
CA LYS A 103 -19.63 8.95 -6.79
C LYS A 103 -20.45 9.91 -5.93
N ASP A 104 -21.15 9.40 -4.92
CA ASP A 104 -21.97 10.18 -4.01
C ASP A 104 -21.07 10.81 -2.91
N PRO A 105 -20.96 12.16 -2.84
CA PRO A 105 -20.13 12.83 -1.83
C PRO A 105 -20.52 12.49 -0.39
N GLU A 106 -21.78 12.16 -0.11
CA GLU A 106 -22.22 11.75 1.23
C GLU A 106 -21.77 10.35 1.62
N LYS A 107 -21.45 9.51 0.63
CA LYS A 107 -20.99 8.14 0.80
C LYS A 107 -19.49 7.94 0.57
N GLN A 108 -18.77 8.96 0.13
CA GLN A 108 -17.33 8.89 -0.17
C GLN A 108 -16.47 8.43 1.00
N HIS A 109 -16.90 8.64 2.25
CA HIS A 109 -16.19 8.18 3.45
C HIS A 109 -16.11 6.66 3.59
N ARG A 110 -16.87 5.91 2.81
CA ARG A 110 -16.83 4.43 2.75
C ARG A 110 -15.79 3.90 1.77
N HIS A 111 -15.16 4.78 1.01
CA HIS A 111 -14.20 4.47 -0.04
C HIS A 111 -12.96 5.33 0.18
N GLY A 112 -11.79 4.75 0.02
CA GLY A 112 -10.54 5.47 0.26
C GLY A 112 -9.38 4.85 -0.48
N HIS A 113 -8.30 5.61 -0.58
CA HIS A 113 -7.03 5.11 -1.10
C HIS A 113 -6.20 4.53 0.03
N HIS A 114 -5.67 3.32 -0.19
CA HIS A 114 -4.81 2.63 0.75
C HIS A 114 -3.52 2.16 0.09
N ALA A 115 -2.39 2.45 0.71
CA ALA A 115 -1.09 2.05 0.21
C ALA A 115 -0.76 0.63 0.65
N MET A 116 -0.49 -0.26 -0.31
CA MET A 116 -0.05 -1.63 -0.05
C MET A 116 1.13 -2.02 -0.95
N THR A 117 1.77 -3.15 -0.67
CA THR A 117 2.92 -3.62 -1.42
C THR A 117 2.62 -4.93 -2.14
N ILE A 118 2.71 -4.93 -3.46
CA ILE A 118 2.61 -6.13 -4.30
C ILE A 118 3.94 -6.88 -4.21
N VAL A 119 3.90 -8.15 -3.79
CA VAL A 119 5.10 -8.94 -3.51
C VAL A 119 5.20 -10.24 -4.32
N GLY A 120 4.14 -10.61 -5.05
CA GLY A 120 4.12 -11.83 -5.85
C GLY A 120 2.91 -11.86 -6.79
N PHE A 121 2.85 -12.89 -7.61
CA PHE A 121 1.74 -13.12 -8.53
C PHE A 121 1.53 -14.59 -8.84
N SER A 122 0.33 -14.94 -9.29
CA SER A 122 -0.03 -16.27 -9.81
C SER A 122 -0.81 -16.14 -11.10
N ASP A 123 -0.22 -16.58 -12.21
CA ASP A 123 -0.92 -16.60 -13.51
C ASP A 123 -2.02 -17.65 -13.55
N GLN A 124 -1.92 -18.70 -12.75
CA GLN A 124 -2.98 -19.70 -12.63
C GLN A 124 -4.24 -19.12 -11.97
N MET A 125 -4.06 -18.32 -10.91
CA MET A 125 -5.16 -17.67 -10.20
C MET A 125 -5.58 -16.34 -10.82
N LYS A 126 -4.74 -15.74 -11.69
CA LYS A 126 -4.89 -14.38 -12.20
C LYS A 126 -4.92 -13.33 -11.09
N MET A 127 -4.09 -13.52 -10.06
CA MET A 127 -4.05 -12.66 -8.87
C MET A 127 -2.62 -12.27 -8.51
N PHE A 128 -2.50 -11.08 -7.92
CA PHE A 128 -1.31 -10.64 -7.20
C PHE A 128 -1.41 -11.00 -5.72
N LEU A 129 -0.27 -11.35 -5.13
CA LEU A 129 -0.11 -11.41 -3.67
C LEU A 129 0.32 -10.03 -3.19
N VAL A 130 -0.46 -9.46 -2.28
CA VAL A 130 -0.28 -8.09 -1.78
C VAL A 130 -0.12 -8.13 -0.25
N ARG A 131 0.91 -7.46 0.25
CA ARG A 131 1.12 -7.30 1.69
C ARG A 131 0.40 -6.04 2.17
N ASN A 132 -0.47 -6.22 3.17
CA ASN A 132 -1.15 -5.14 3.86
C ASN A 132 -0.40 -4.73 5.16
N SER A 133 -0.83 -3.65 5.79
CA SER A 133 -0.31 -3.12 7.06
C SER A 133 -1.28 -3.26 8.24
N TRP A 134 -2.35 -4.07 8.12
CA TRP A 134 -3.40 -4.23 9.13
C TRP A 134 -3.15 -5.38 10.12
N GLY A 135 -1.92 -5.87 10.19
CA GLY A 135 -1.52 -6.94 11.10
C GLY A 135 -1.72 -8.35 10.53
N VAL A 136 -1.21 -9.33 11.27
CA VAL A 136 -1.19 -10.74 10.84
C VAL A 136 -2.55 -11.44 10.98
N ASP A 137 -3.47 -10.86 11.73
CA ASP A 137 -4.81 -11.41 11.94
C ASP A 137 -5.79 -11.03 10.81
N TRP A 138 -5.38 -10.08 9.94
CA TRP A 138 -6.16 -9.69 8.77
C TRP A 138 -5.78 -10.54 7.54
N GLY A 139 -6.80 -10.91 6.74
CA GLY A 139 -6.61 -11.64 5.50
C GLY A 139 -5.87 -12.97 5.67
N ASP A 140 -4.98 -13.30 4.74
CA ASP A 140 -4.10 -14.46 4.86
C ASP A 140 -2.78 -14.04 5.54
N LYS A 141 -2.77 -14.02 6.88
CA LYS A 141 -1.60 -13.65 7.71
C LYS A 141 -1.01 -12.27 7.36
N GLY A 142 -1.88 -11.29 7.13
CA GLY A 142 -1.51 -9.93 6.75
C GLY A 142 -1.35 -9.72 5.24
N TYR A 143 -1.69 -10.72 4.43
CA TYR A 143 -1.66 -10.66 2.97
C TYR A 143 -3.06 -10.78 2.38
N CYS A 144 -3.19 -10.33 1.13
CA CYS A 144 -4.38 -10.55 0.32
C CYS A 144 -4.04 -10.88 -1.13
N TYR A 145 -5.03 -11.40 -1.83
CA TYR A 145 -4.95 -11.77 -3.23
C TYR A 145 -5.85 -10.83 -4.03
N VAL A 146 -5.25 -10.03 -4.92
CA VAL A 146 -5.94 -9.00 -5.70
C VAL A 146 -5.97 -9.40 -7.17
N PRO A 147 -7.14 -9.42 -7.83
CA PRO A 147 -7.24 -9.77 -9.25
C PRO A 147 -6.38 -8.86 -10.14
N TYR A 148 -5.84 -9.39 -11.23
CA TYR A 148 -5.13 -8.59 -12.24
C TYR A 148 -6.01 -7.47 -12.79
N GLU A 149 -7.31 -7.74 -13.00
CA GLU A 149 -8.29 -6.76 -13.48
C GLU A 149 -8.42 -5.54 -12.55
N TYR A 150 -8.22 -5.73 -11.24
CA TYR A 150 -8.24 -4.64 -10.27
C TYR A 150 -7.08 -3.67 -10.54
N ILE A 151 -5.90 -4.22 -10.79
CA ILE A 151 -4.68 -3.46 -11.08
C ILE A 151 -4.73 -2.81 -12.47
N ASP A 152 -5.32 -3.49 -13.45
CA ASP A 152 -5.43 -2.98 -14.83
C ASP A 152 -6.51 -1.89 -14.97
N ASN A 153 -7.32 -1.67 -13.93
CA ASN A 153 -8.34 -0.63 -13.91
C ASN A 153 -7.82 0.66 -13.25
N PRO A 154 -7.61 1.75 -14.01
CA PRO A 154 -7.06 3.00 -13.49
C PRO A 154 -7.97 3.74 -12.50
N ASN A 155 -9.20 3.26 -12.30
CA ASN A 155 -10.09 3.79 -11.26
C ASN A 155 -9.97 3.03 -9.93
N LEU A 156 -9.25 1.91 -9.91
CA LEU A 156 -9.10 1.06 -8.73
C LEU A 156 -7.66 1.02 -8.19
N PHE A 157 -6.66 1.30 -9.05
CA PHE A 157 -5.26 1.23 -8.70
C PHE A 157 -4.45 2.39 -9.28
#